data_c8b46a31c8a44cece8f6bb79f85e26b6
#
_entry.id   c8b46a31c8a44cece8f6bb79f85e26b6
#
_cell.length_a   1.000
_cell.length_b   1.000
_cell.length_c   1.000
_cell.angle_alpha   90.00
_cell.angle_beta   90.00
_cell.angle_gamma   90.00
#
_symmetry.space_group_name_H-M   'P 1'
#
loop_
_entity.id
_entity.type
_entity.pdbx_description
1 polymer ?
#
loop_
_entity_poly.entity_id
_entity_poly.type
_entity_poly.pdbx_seq_one_letter_code
_entity_poly.pdbx_strand_id
1 'polypeptide(L)'
;MATEIFAGLTVVQEAVDAAGWRARLRVEASSRAFAGHFEGQPILPGVAHLVIVRHALRAMAGASAILRALPSVRFRQVVRPGDVLDVSVTPPDAEGRCRFDVRIADTLAVTGVAHGGRDG
;
A
#
# COMPACT_ATOMS: atom_id res chain seq x y z
N MET A 1 8.04 12.50 -10.49
CA MET A 1 8.13 11.38 -11.44
C MET A 1 7.44 10.16 -10.87
N ALA A 2 6.62 9.49 -11.66
CA ALA A 2 5.90 8.30 -11.22
C ALA A 2 6.83 7.10 -11.09
N THR A 3 6.65 6.30 -10.05
CA THR A 3 7.48 5.13 -9.77
C THR A 3 6.62 3.89 -9.64
N GLU A 4 6.84 2.91 -10.51
CA GLU A 4 6.18 1.62 -10.39
C GLU A 4 6.79 0.84 -9.22
N ILE A 5 5.95 0.41 -8.28
CA ILE A 5 6.39 -0.35 -7.11
C ILE A 5 5.95 -1.81 -7.14
N PHE A 6 5.01 -2.14 -8.02
CA PHE A 6 4.52 -3.48 -8.25
C PHE A 6 3.94 -3.51 -9.66
N ALA A 7 3.75 -4.67 -10.25
CA ALA A 7 3.30 -4.80 -11.64
C ALA A 7 2.05 -3.95 -11.93
N GLY A 8 2.24 -2.78 -12.54
CA GLY A 8 1.18 -1.84 -12.88
C GLY A 8 0.65 -1.00 -11.74
N LEU A 9 1.28 -1.05 -10.57
CA LEU A 9 0.92 -0.20 -9.43
C LEU A 9 1.97 0.90 -9.31
N THR A 10 1.57 2.13 -9.59
CA THR A 10 2.48 3.26 -9.75
C THR A 10 2.23 4.33 -8.71
N VAL A 11 3.28 4.73 -8.00
CA VAL A 11 3.24 5.88 -7.10
C VAL A 11 3.33 7.13 -7.95
N VAL A 12 2.26 7.93 -7.96
CA VAL A 12 2.16 9.15 -8.74
C VAL A 12 2.65 10.35 -7.94
N GLN A 13 2.42 10.32 -6.64
CA GLN A 13 2.72 11.42 -5.74
C GLN A 13 2.95 10.84 -4.35
N GLU A 14 3.97 11.29 -3.63
CA GLU A 14 4.20 10.85 -2.25
C GLU A 14 4.85 11.94 -1.42
N ALA A 15 4.62 11.87 -0.11
CA ALA A 15 5.19 12.78 0.85
C ALA A 15 5.41 12.06 2.17
N VAL A 16 6.48 12.41 2.86
CA VAL A 16 6.78 11.92 4.22
C VAL A 16 6.92 13.14 5.13
N ASP A 17 6.22 13.11 6.24
CA ASP A 17 6.31 14.17 7.27
C ASP A 17 6.07 13.54 8.65
N ALA A 18 5.86 14.38 9.67
CA ALA A 18 5.64 13.90 11.04
C ALA A 18 4.39 13.03 11.17
N ALA A 19 3.42 13.17 10.27
CA ALA A 19 2.19 12.38 10.28
C ALA A 19 2.36 11.02 9.58
N GLY A 20 3.50 10.78 8.94
CA GLY A 20 3.82 9.53 8.27
C GLY A 20 3.99 9.68 6.77
N TRP A 21 3.69 8.60 6.06
CA TRP A 21 3.77 8.54 4.60
C TRP A 21 2.37 8.64 4.01
N ARG A 22 2.24 9.47 2.98
CA ARG A 22 1.00 9.61 2.21
C ARG A 22 1.35 9.59 0.74
N ALA A 23 0.52 8.92 -0.03
CA ALA A 23 0.76 8.79 -1.46
C ALA A 23 -0.53 8.65 -2.24
N ARG A 24 -0.45 9.02 -3.51
CA ARG A 24 -1.45 8.72 -4.50
C ARG A 24 -0.85 7.69 -5.45
N LEU A 25 -1.55 6.58 -5.64
CA LEU A 25 -1.14 5.51 -6.52
C LEU A 25 -2.19 5.31 -7.61
N ARG A 26 -1.72 4.93 -8.79
CA ARG A 26 -2.60 4.56 -9.89
C ARG A 26 -2.46 3.06 -10.15
N VAL A 27 -3.60 2.40 -10.31
CA VAL A 27 -3.66 0.99 -10.69
C VAL A 27 -3.86 0.95 -12.21
N GLU A 28 -2.83 0.54 -12.94
CA GLU A 28 -2.91 0.49 -14.40
C GLU A 28 -3.90 -0.59 -14.83
N ALA A 29 -4.73 -0.26 -15.85
CA ALA A 29 -5.73 -1.19 -16.35
C ALA A 29 -5.11 -2.46 -16.94
N SER A 30 -3.89 -2.36 -17.44
CA SER A 30 -3.14 -3.48 -18.02
C SER A 30 -2.23 -4.18 -17.02
N SER A 31 -2.40 -3.92 -15.70
CA SER A 31 -1.53 -4.46 -14.67
C SER A 31 -1.51 -5.98 -14.68
N ARG A 32 -0.28 -6.53 -14.64
CA ARG A 32 -0.06 -7.97 -14.50
C ARG A 32 -0.51 -8.52 -13.14
N ALA A 33 -0.72 -7.64 -12.16
CA ALA A 33 -1.24 -8.03 -10.86
C ALA A 33 -2.64 -8.65 -10.97
N PHE A 34 -3.37 -8.35 -12.04
CA PHE A 34 -4.70 -8.92 -12.28
C PHE A 34 -4.67 -10.21 -13.10
N ALA A 35 -3.52 -10.55 -13.68
CA ALA A 35 -3.41 -11.72 -14.54
C ALA A 35 -3.71 -13.00 -13.76
N GLY A 36 -4.62 -13.82 -14.28
CA GLY A 36 -4.98 -15.09 -13.67
C GLY A 36 -5.89 -14.99 -12.45
N HIS A 37 -6.29 -13.79 -12.05
CA HIS A 37 -7.18 -13.58 -10.91
C HIS A 37 -8.60 -13.29 -11.38
N PHE A 38 -9.53 -14.10 -10.91
CA PHE A 38 -10.98 -13.87 -11.05
C PHE A 38 -11.40 -13.49 -12.47
N GLU A 39 -11.42 -14.47 -13.35
CA GLU A 39 -11.87 -14.28 -14.72
C GLU A 39 -13.16 -13.47 -14.76
N GLY A 40 -13.16 -12.38 -15.52
CA GLY A 40 -14.28 -11.46 -15.64
C GLY A 40 -14.44 -10.47 -14.50
N GLN A 41 -13.67 -10.59 -13.43
CA GLN A 41 -13.72 -9.66 -12.28
C GLN A 41 -12.31 -9.40 -11.74
N PRO A 42 -11.49 -8.63 -12.46
CA PRO A 42 -10.14 -8.34 -11.99
C PRO A 42 -10.16 -7.47 -10.74
N ILE A 43 -9.48 -7.94 -9.69
CA ILE A 43 -9.29 -7.19 -8.45
C ILE A 43 -7.82 -7.22 -8.06
N LEU A 44 -7.37 -6.18 -7.37
CA LEU A 44 -5.99 -6.12 -6.90
C LEU A 44 -5.79 -7.14 -5.79
N PRO A 45 -4.85 -8.07 -5.91
CA PRO A 45 -4.63 -9.08 -4.87
C PRO A 45 -4.08 -8.46 -3.59
N GLY A 46 -4.34 -9.13 -2.47
CA GLY A 46 -3.90 -8.67 -1.15
C GLY A 46 -2.40 -8.45 -1.05
N VAL A 47 -1.59 -9.27 -1.77
CA VAL A 47 -0.13 -9.14 -1.76
C VAL A 47 0.34 -7.77 -2.26
N ALA A 48 -0.41 -7.12 -3.14
CA ALA A 48 -0.05 -5.78 -3.62
C ALA A 48 -0.08 -4.75 -2.50
N HIS A 49 -0.99 -4.91 -1.53
CA HIS A 49 -1.05 -4.01 -0.37
C HIS A 49 0.16 -4.18 0.55
N LEU A 50 0.72 -5.40 0.62
CA LEU A 50 1.98 -5.65 1.35
C LEU A 50 3.12 -4.85 0.72
N VAL A 51 3.18 -4.80 -0.59
CA VAL A 51 4.22 -4.04 -1.32
C VAL A 51 4.07 -2.55 -1.05
N ILE A 52 2.85 -2.03 -1.03
CA ILE A 52 2.59 -0.63 -0.71
C ILE A 52 3.10 -0.29 0.70
N VAL A 53 2.75 -1.09 1.69
CA VAL A 53 3.16 -0.85 3.08
C VAL A 53 4.68 -0.96 3.23
N ARG A 54 5.32 -1.94 2.57
CA ARG A 54 6.77 -2.06 2.58
C ARG A 54 7.45 -0.83 1.99
N HIS A 55 6.93 -0.32 0.89
CA HIS A 55 7.45 0.90 0.28
C HIS A 55 7.35 2.07 1.26
N ALA A 56 6.21 2.21 1.93
CA ALA A 56 6.00 3.26 2.92
C ALA A 56 6.99 3.16 4.09
N LEU A 57 7.22 1.95 4.61
CA LEU A 57 8.17 1.73 5.71
C LEU A 57 9.58 2.14 5.31
N ARG A 58 10.01 1.80 4.09
CA ARG A 58 11.32 2.19 3.59
C ARG A 58 11.44 3.69 3.38
N ALA A 59 10.37 4.33 2.94
CA ALA A 59 10.35 5.78 2.78
C ALA A 59 10.47 6.51 4.12
N MET A 60 9.85 5.97 5.17
CA MET A 60 9.87 6.56 6.50
C MET A 60 11.12 6.20 7.32
N ALA A 61 11.62 4.98 7.20
CA ALA A 61 12.62 4.45 8.12
C ALA A 61 13.91 3.97 7.42
N GLY A 62 14.00 4.09 6.10
CA GLY A 62 15.21 3.77 5.34
C GLY A 62 15.21 2.39 4.71
N ALA A 63 16.24 2.13 3.91
CA ALA A 63 16.33 0.94 3.07
C ALA A 63 16.38 -0.38 3.86
N SER A 64 16.78 -0.35 5.14
CA SER A 64 16.83 -1.54 5.99
C SER A 64 15.49 -1.85 6.67
N ALA A 65 14.49 -1.00 6.48
CA ALA A 65 13.17 -1.23 7.05
C ALA A 65 12.51 -2.43 6.36
N ILE A 66 11.89 -3.29 7.16
CA ILE A 66 11.18 -4.47 6.66
C ILE A 66 9.77 -4.52 7.25
N LEU A 67 8.89 -5.19 6.52
CA LEU A 67 7.55 -5.52 7.00
C LEU A 67 7.64 -6.90 7.66
N ARG A 68 7.41 -6.96 8.97
CA ARG A 68 7.48 -8.22 9.72
C ARG A 68 6.14 -8.95 9.74
N ALA A 69 5.04 -8.22 9.84
CA ALA A 69 3.72 -8.82 9.98
C ALA A 69 2.63 -7.82 9.63
N LEU A 70 1.47 -8.36 9.28
CA LEU A 70 0.22 -7.60 9.15
C LEU A 70 -0.78 -8.19 10.13
N PRO A 71 -0.74 -7.76 11.42
CA PRO A 71 -1.63 -8.32 12.43
C PRO A 71 -3.11 -8.13 12.13
N SER A 72 -3.46 -7.09 11.38
CA SER A 72 -4.86 -6.79 11.07
C SER A 72 -4.95 -6.16 9.69
N VAL A 73 -5.82 -6.69 8.86
CA VAL A 73 -6.18 -6.10 7.56
C VAL A 73 -7.66 -6.31 7.33
N ARG A 74 -8.36 -5.24 6.97
CA ARG A 74 -9.77 -5.31 6.60
C ARG A 74 -9.95 -4.78 5.19
N PHE A 75 -10.51 -5.60 4.33
CA PHE A 75 -10.87 -5.24 2.97
C PHE A 75 -12.34 -4.88 2.95
N ARG A 76 -12.65 -3.60 2.68
CA ARG A 76 -14.02 -3.09 2.66
C ARG A 76 -14.54 -2.89 1.24
N GLN A 77 -13.62 -2.68 0.30
CA GLN A 77 -13.96 -2.47 -1.09
C GLN A 77 -12.84 -3.03 -1.94
N VAL A 78 -13.17 -3.72 -3.01
CA VAL A 78 -12.18 -4.25 -3.94
C VAL A 78 -11.54 -3.11 -4.74
N VAL A 79 -10.23 -3.24 -4.98
CA VAL A 79 -9.48 -2.33 -5.83
C VAL A 79 -9.44 -2.91 -7.23
N ARG A 80 -9.80 -2.10 -8.22
CA ARG A 80 -9.96 -2.52 -9.62
C ARG A 80 -8.97 -1.80 -10.53
N PRO A 81 -8.74 -2.33 -11.74
CA PRO A 81 -7.95 -1.61 -12.74
C PRO A 81 -8.51 -0.21 -12.98
N GLY A 82 -7.64 0.76 -13.09
CA GLY A 82 -8.02 2.15 -13.31
C GLY A 82 -8.28 2.95 -12.04
N ASP A 83 -8.38 2.29 -10.89
CA ASP A 83 -8.59 3.00 -9.63
C ASP A 83 -7.37 3.85 -9.26
N VAL A 84 -7.65 4.97 -8.63
CA VAL A 84 -6.64 5.83 -8.01
C VAL A 84 -6.77 5.66 -6.50
N LEU A 85 -5.67 5.30 -5.87
CA LEU A 85 -5.62 5.03 -4.44
C LEU A 85 -4.99 6.20 -3.71
N ASP A 86 -5.64 6.66 -2.64
CA ASP A 86 -5.03 7.58 -1.68
C ASP A 86 -4.67 6.76 -0.44
N VAL A 87 -3.38 6.65 -0.16
CA VAL A 87 -2.84 5.78 0.88
C VAL A 87 -2.19 6.62 1.95
N SER A 88 -2.41 6.25 3.20
CA SER A 88 -1.71 6.84 4.34
C SER A 88 -1.18 5.73 5.25
N VAL A 89 0.04 5.91 5.74
CA VAL A 89 0.68 5.01 6.70
C VAL A 89 1.26 5.87 7.81
N THR A 90 0.85 5.63 9.05
CA THR A 90 1.37 6.38 10.20
C THR A 90 2.82 6.00 10.47
N PRO A 91 3.60 6.88 11.14
CA PRO A 91 4.95 6.51 11.57
C PRO A 91 4.90 5.31 12.52
N PRO A 92 5.94 4.46 12.53
CA PRO A 92 6.02 3.37 13.50
C PRO A 92 5.99 3.91 14.94
N ASP A 93 5.20 3.26 15.79
CA ASP A 93 5.22 3.55 17.22
C ASP A 93 6.42 2.86 17.90
N ALA A 94 6.48 2.89 19.25
CA ALA A 94 7.59 2.31 20.00
C ALA A 94 7.75 0.81 19.76
N GLU A 95 6.68 0.10 19.40
CA GLU A 95 6.70 -1.33 19.08
C GLU A 95 6.85 -1.62 17.58
N GLY A 96 6.98 -0.59 16.75
CA GLY A 96 7.10 -0.74 15.31
C GLY A 96 5.78 -0.89 14.58
N ARG A 97 4.66 -0.56 15.22
CA ARG A 97 3.34 -0.67 14.61
C ARG A 97 2.96 0.59 13.88
N CYS A 98 2.38 0.42 12.68
CA CYS A 98 1.85 1.48 11.85
C CYS A 98 0.41 1.18 11.52
N ARG A 99 -0.42 2.21 11.40
CA ARG A 99 -1.76 2.07 10.81
C ARG A 99 -1.68 2.46 9.35
N PHE A 100 -2.42 1.75 8.52
CA PHE A 100 -2.50 2.11 7.11
C PHE A 100 -3.94 2.11 6.63
N ASP A 101 -4.24 3.04 5.74
CA ASP A 101 -5.54 3.18 5.10
C ASP A 101 -5.34 3.36 3.61
N VAL A 102 -6.18 2.70 2.83
CA VAL A 102 -6.26 2.86 1.38
C VAL A 102 -7.67 3.35 1.04
N ARG A 103 -7.76 4.49 0.37
CA ARG A 103 -9.03 5.08 -0.04
C ARG A 103 -9.14 5.15 -1.55
N ILE A 104 -10.35 4.94 -2.02
CA ILE A 104 -10.71 5.17 -3.43
C ILE A 104 -11.72 6.29 -3.39
N ALA A 105 -11.39 7.45 -3.97
CA ALA A 105 -12.12 8.70 -3.76
C ALA A 105 -12.23 8.94 -2.25
N ASP A 106 -13.41 9.13 -1.69
CA ASP A 106 -13.59 9.35 -0.26
C ASP A 106 -13.97 8.08 0.51
N THR A 107 -13.92 6.92 -0.15
CA THR A 107 -14.35 5.65 0.44
C THR A 107 -13.16 4.86 0.93
N LEU A 108 -13.20 4.44 2.19
CA LEU A 108 -12.17 3.58 2.77
C LEU A 108 -12.29 2.17 2.15
N ALA A 109 -11.26 1.76 1.43
CA ALA A 109 -11.23 0.46 0.75
C ALA A 109 -10.51 -0.61 1.57
N VAL A 110 -9.39 -0.24 2.20
CA VAL A 110 -8.59 -1.16 3.01
C VAL A 110 -8.08 -0.41 4.23
N THR A 111 -8.08 -1.05 5.38
CA THR A 111 -7.48 -0.51 6.59
C THR A 111 -6.78 -1.63 7.35
N GLY A 112 -5.75 -1.29 8.10
CA GLY A 112 -5.06 -2.30 8.86
C GLY A 112 -3.94 -1.76 9.72
N VAL A 113 -3.25 -2.73 10.35
CA VAL A 113 -2.08 -2.48 11.18
C VAL A 113 -0.93 -3.31 10.63
N ALA A 114 0.20 -2.65 10.44
CA ALA A 114 1.43 -3.29 10.01
C ALA A 114 2.44 -3.25 11.14
N HIS A 115 3.27 -4.28 11.22
CA HIS A 115 4.39 -4.33 12.16
C HIS A 115 5.68 -4.30 11.36
N GLY A 116 6.41 -3.20 11.49
CA GLY A 116 7.68 -3.00 10.84
C GLY A 116 8.85 -3.29 11.77
N GLY A 117 10.02 -3.38 11.18
CA GLY A 117 11.26 -3.56 11.92
C GLY A 117 12.44 -3.24 11.02
N ARG A 118 13.61 -3.64 11.44
CA ARG A 118 14.83 -3.48 10.65
C ARG A 118 15.47 -4.84 10.41
N ASP A 119 16.05 -4.97 9.23
CA ASP A 119 16.84 -6.14 8.88
C ASP A 119 18.21 -6.04 9.57
N GLY A 120 18.61 -7.10 10.20
CA GLY A 120 19.84 -7.18 10.98
C GLY A 120 19.65 -6.79 12.41
#